data_4ee3b75e9bb606f4f6968925e9969316
#
_entry.id   4ee3b75e9bb606f4f6968925e9969316
#
_cell.length_a   1.000
_cell.length_b   1.000
_cell.length_c   1.000
_cell.angle_alpha   90.00
_cell.angle_beta   90.00
_cell.angle_gamma   90.00
#
_symmetry.space_group_name_H-M   'P 1'
#
loop_
_entity.id
_entity.type
_entity.pdbx_description
1 polymer ?
#
loop_
_entity_poly.entity_id
_entity_poly.type
_entity_poly.pdbx_seq_one_letter_code
_entity_poly.pdbx_strand_id
1 'polypeptide(L)'
;MSSRWAENQSMMARRFFLVTIAQAAVCLALAWGLAAVFDAPPPSDRLRLPRAFQFGTLCLIQGSWFLHVSLKNVKMERQTPFRKSLLLALTFAVLFVGIQSYGLWSFVHGTTDFQNPQMNTHGFVFMFTALHAMHFVVAQSVLLWVTLAAFCDRYDHEYYFGVTFATWFWHALGIAWIAILCVFSIAS
;
A
#
# COMPACT_ATOMS: atom_id res chain seq x y z
N MET A 1 3.29 33.96 -10.28
CA MET A 1 2.40 32.93 -10.87
C MET A 1 2.67 31.52 -10.31
N SER A 2 3.83 31.26 -9.73
CA SER A 2 4.24 29.94 -9.19
C SER A 2 3.53 29.48 -7.91
N SER A 3 3.12 30.39 -7.03
CA SER A 3 2.50 30.05 -5.74
C SER A 3 1.11 29.36 -5.85
N ARG A 4 0.28 29.82 -6.77
CA ARG A 4 -1.07 29.25 -6.97
C ARG A 4 -1.06 27.83 -7.53
N TRP A 5 -0.06 27.47 -8.35
CA TRP A 5 0.11 26.11 -8.87
C TRP A 5 0.57 25.14 -7.77
N ALA A 6 1.51 25.56 -6.95
CA ALA A 6 1.98 24.76 -5.81
C ALA A 6 0.85 24.55 -4.78
N GLU A 7 0.03 25.55 -4.54
CA GLU A 7 -1.09 25.50 -3.61
C GLU A 7 -2.22 24.57 -4.11
N ASN A 8 -2.57 24.62 -5.40
CA ASN A 8 -3.55 23.73 -6.01
C ASN A 8 -3.06 22.27 -6.03
N GLN A 9 -1.78 22.02 -6.28
CA GLN A 9 -1.18 20.69 -6.29
C GLN A 9 -1.16 20.10 -4.87
N SER A 10 -0.83 20.89 -3.86
CA SER A 10 -0.86 20.47 -2.45
C SER A 10 -2.29 20.16 -1.98
N MET A 11 -3.28 20.93 -2.42
CA MET A 11 -4.69 20.65 -2.12
C MET A 11 -5.20 19.37 -2.77
N MET A 12 -4.81 19.07 -4.03
CA MET A 12 -5.17 17.81 -4.68
C MET A 12 -4.55 16.61 -3.97
N ALA A 13 -3.25 16.67 -3.66
CA ALA A 13 -2.58 15.60 -2.92
C ALA A 13 -3.23 15.35 -1.55
N ARG A 14 -3.58 16.42 -0.84
CA ARG A 14 -4.26 16.34 0.45
C ARG A 14 -5.66 15.73 0.33
N ARG A 15 -6.41 16.06 -0.73
CA ARG A 15 -7.73 15.46 -1.00
C ARG A 15 -7.61 13.97 -1.32
N PHE A 16 -6.66 13.57 -2.18
CA PHE A 16 -6.41 12.16 -2.47
C PHE A 16 -6.01 11.38 -1.22
N PHE A 17 -5.16 11.93 -0.37
CA PHE A 17 -4.77 11.34 0.90
C PHE A 17 -5.97 11.17 1.84
N LEU A 18 -6.81 12.19 1.98
CA LEU A 18 -8.03 12.11 2.80
C LEU A 18 -9.02 11.08 2.26
N VAL A 19 -9.17 10.97 0.93
CA VAL A 19 -10.02 9.95 0.30
C VAL A 19 -9.49 8.55 0.59
N THR A 20 -8.17 8.32 0.51
CA THR A 20 -7.57 7.01 0.81
C THR A 20 -7.76 6.62 2.27
N ILE A 21 -7.58 7.57 3.21
CA ILE A 21 -7.84 7.34 4.64
C ILE A 21 -9.33 7.11 4.90
N ALA A 22 -10.20 7.91 4.29
CA ALA A 22 -11.64 7.73 4.42
C ALA A 22 -12.08 6.36 3.88
N GLN A 23 -11.53 5.92 2.76
CA GLN A 23 -11.79 4.59 2.20
C GLN A 23 -11.32 3.48 3.15
N ALA A 24 -10.12 3.59 3.72
CA ALA A 24 -9.63 2.64 4.72
C ALA A 24 -10.52 2.61 5.96
N ALA A 25 -10.96 3.77 6.46
CA ALA A 25 -11.86 3.87 7.60
C ALA A 25 -13.24 3.26 7.31
N VAL A 26 -13.81 3.51 6.11
CA VAL A 26 -15.08 2.89 5.67
C VAL A 26 -14.94 1.37 5.57
N CYS A 27 -13.84 0.88 5.01
CA CYS A 27 -13.57 -0.55 4.93
C CYS A 27 -13.48 -1.20 6.33
N LEU A 28 -12.79 -0.55 7.27
CA LEU A 28 -12.69 -1.02 8.66
C LEU A 28 -14.05 -0.99 9.35
N ALA A 29 -14.84 0.06 9.17
CA ALA A 29 -16.18 0.19 9.74
C ALA A 29 -17.14 -0.88 9.18
N LEU A 30 -17.07 -1.14 7.87
CA LEU A 30 -17.86 -2.20 7.23
C LEU A 30 -17.44 -3.59 7.72
N ALA A 31 -16.11 -3.84 7.86
CA ALA A 31 -15.61 -5.09 8.41
C ALA A 31 -16.11 -5.31 9.83
N TRP A 32 -16.04 -4.27 10.66
CA TRP A 32 -16.51 -4.34 12.05
C TRP A 32 -18.03 -4.48 12.14
N GLY A 33 -18.78 -3.76 11.32
CA GLY A 33 -20.25 -3.84 11.23
C GLY A 33 -20.72 -5.21 10.76
N LEU A 34 -20.08 -5.80 9.76
CA LEU A 34 -20.37 -7.15 9.30
C LEU A 34 -20.03 -8.20 10.37
N ALA A 35 -18.91 -8.09 11.04
CA ALA A 35 -18.53 -8.96 12.15
C ALA A 35 -19.51 -8.87 13.33
N ALA A 36 -20.11 -7.69 13.58
CA ALA A 36 -21.10 -7.50 14.64
C ALA A 36 -22.51 -7.99 14.27
N VAL A 37 -22.87 -7.96 12.99
CA VAL A 37 -24.21 -8.37 12.50
C VAL A 37 -24.29 -9.88 12.20
N PHE A 38 -23.19 -10.44 11.72
CA PHE A 38 -23.11 -11.89 11.52
C PHE A 38 -22.41 -12.49 12.73
N ASP A 39 -23.19 -12.95 13.72
CA ASP A 39 -22.76 -13.81 14.83
C ASP A 39 -22.27 -15.18 14.27
N ALA A 40 -21.31 -15.16 13.37
CA ALA A 40 -20.63 -16.36 12.94
C ALA A 40 -19.73 -16.81 14.09
N PRO A 41 -19.88 -18.05 14.59
CA PRO A 41 -18.91 -18.60 15.53
C PRO A 41 -17.53 -18.50 14.89
N PRO A 42 -16.48 -18.17 15.68
CA PRO A 42 -15.12 -18.09 15.14
C PRO A 42 -14.84 -19.40 14.41
N PRO A 43 -14.31 -19.34 13.17
CA PRO A 43 -14.01 -20.53 12.41
C PRO A 43 -13.05 -21.38 13.24
N SER A 44 -13.39 -22.65 13.43
CA SER A 44 -12.60 -23.61 14.22
C SER A 44 -11.21 -23.87 13.63
N ASP A 45 -10.99 -23.49 12.38
CA ASP A 45 -9.69 -23.50 11.72
C ASP A 45 -9.05 -22.12 11.77
N ARG A 46 -8.00 -22.01 12.60
CA ARG A 46 -7.18 -20.79 12.70
C ARG A 46 -6.67 -20.40 11.31
N LEU A 47 -7.03 -19.21 10.87
CA LEU A 47 -6.53 -18.57 9.64
C LEU A 47 -5.00 -18.47 9.73
N ARG A 48 -4.28 -19.44 9.21
CA ARG A 48 -2.82 -19.37 9.15
C ARG A 48 -2.42 -18.41 8.02
N LEU A 49 -2.13 -17.17 8.39
CA LEU A 49 -1.57 -16.19 7.47
C LEU A 49 -0.25 -16.73 6.88
N PRO A 50 -0.11 -16.79 5.54
CA PRO A 50 1.13 -17.20 4.91
C PRO A 50 2.30 -16.34 5.39
N ARG A 51 3.45 -16.96 5.68
CA ARG A 51 4.68 -16.23 6.07
C ARG A 51 5.10 -15.18 5.04
N ALA A 52 4.66 -15.32 3.80
CA ALA A 52 4.85 -14.35 2.72
C ALA A 52 4.37 -12.93 3.10
N PHE A 53 3.26 -12.80 3.84
CA PHE A 53 2.75 -11.49 4.26
C PHE A 53 3.69 -10.77 5.23
N GLN A 54 4.39 -11.50 6.10
CA GLN A 54 5.37 -10.92 7.01
C GLN A 54 6.60 -10.40 6.24
N PHE A 55 7.12 -11.19 5.29
CA PHE A 55 8.23 -10.77 4.43
C PHE A 55 7.83 -9.58 3.54
N GLY A 56 6.62 -9.59 2.99
CA GLY A 56 6.06 -8.45 2.24
C GLY A 56 6.06 -7.18 3.09
N THR A 57 5.61 -7.25 4.34
CA THR A 57 5.59 -6.08 5.24
C THR A 57 7.00 -5.52 5.49
N LEU A 58 8.02 -6.36 5.62
CA LEU A 58 9.40 -5.90 5.72
C LEU A 58 9.85 -5.14 4.46
N CYS A 59 9.54 -5.66 3.28
CA CYS A 59 9.84 -4.98 2.02
C CYS A 59 9.11 -3.63 1.92
N LEU A 60 7.86 -3.55 2.38
CA LEU A 60 7.09 -2.32 2.40
C LEU A 60 7.71 -1.25 3.32
N ILE A 61 8.16 -1.64 4.51
CA ILE A 61 8.83 -0.74 5.47
C ILE A 61 10.16 -0.23 4.87
N GLN A 62 10.95 -1.12 4.25
CA GLN A 62 12.20 -0.72 3.60
C GLN A 62 11.95 0.23 2.41
N GLY A 63 10.95 -0.06 1.58
CA GLY A 63 10.53 0.84 0.50
C GLY A 63 10.10 2.22 1.02
N SER A 64 9.32 2.27 2.11
CA SER A 64 8.95 3.51 2.81
C SER A 64 10.16 4.31 3.28
N TRP A 65 11.14 3.65 3.87
CA TRP A 65 12.38 4.28 4.31
C TRP A 65 13.15 4.92 3.15
N PHE A 66 13.35 4.17 2.06
CA PHE A 66 14.07 4.68 0.89
C PHE A 66 13.34 5.82 0.19
N LEU A 67 12.00 5.80 0.15
CA LEU A 67 11.20 6.92 -0.34
C LEU A 67 11.38 8.18 0.52
N HIS A 68 11.40 8.03 1.83
CA HIS A 68 11.67 9.16 2.73
C HIS A 68 13.07 9.73 2.53
N VAL A 69 14.09 8.87 2.40
CA VAL A 69 15.47 9.28 2.10
C VAL A 69 15.55 9.97 0.73
N SER A 70 14.83 9.46 -0.27
CA SER A 70 14.73 10.08 -1.60
C SER A 70 14.16 11.48 -1.52
N LEU A 71 13.06 11.68 -0.80
CA LEU A 71 12.43 12.98 -0.59
C LEU A 71 13.39 13.97 0.12
N LYS A 72 14.18 13.51 1.08
CA LYS A 72 15.20 14.32 1.74
C LYS A 72 16.32 14.72 0.78
N ASN A 73 16.78 13.80 -0.05
CA ASN A 73 17.89 14.05 -0.99
C ASN A 73 17.50 15.03 -2.10
N VAL A 74 16.29 14.96 -2.66
CA VAL A 74 15.84 15.91 -3.68
C VAL A 74 15.75 17.32 -3.12
N LYS A 75 15.30 17.50 -1.88
CA LYS A 75 15.28 18.79 -1.20
C LYS A 75 16.67 19.38 -0.94
N MET A 76 17.70 18.53 -0.83
CA MET A 76 19.10 18.92 -0.63
C MET A 76 19.88 19.03 -1.94
N GLU A 77 19.23 19.01 -3.10
CA GLU A 77 19.85 19.06 -4.44
C GLU A 77 20.86 17.94 -4.73
N ARG A 78 20.81 16.85 -3.97
CA ARG A 78 21.70 15.71 -4.13
C ARG A 78 21.14 14.72 -5.15
N GLN A 79 21.30 14.99 -6.44
CA GLN A 79 20.67 14.20 -7.53
C GLN A 79 21.14 12.73 -7.55
N THR A 80 22.43 12.45 -7.35
CA THR A 80 22.95 11.08 -7.39
C THR A 80 22.38 10.19 -6.28
N PRO A 81 22.42 10.56 -4.98
CA PRO A 81 21.79 9.77 -3.93
C PRO A 81 20.24 9.75 -4.03
N PHE A 82 19.62 10.81 -4.57
CA PHE A 82 18.19 10.86 -4.85
C PHE A 82 17.77 9.72 -5.80
N ARG A 83 18.41 9.61 -6.97
CA ARG A 83 18.11 8.58 -7.96
C ARG A 83 18.37 7.18 -7.42
N LYS A 84 19.47 6.97 -6.69
CA LYS A 84 19.79 5.67 -6.07
C LYS A 84 18.74 5.25 -5.04
N SER A 85 18.34 6.15 -4.14
CA SER A 85 17.31 5.84 -3.13
C SER A 85 15.95 5.60 -3.75
N LEU A 86 15.61 6.30 -4.84
CA LEU A 86 14.36 6.11 -5.56
C LEU A 86 14.32 4.75 -6.28
N LEU A 87 15.44 4.33 -6.91
CA LEU A 87 15.56 3.00 -7.49
C LEU A 87 15.45 1.89 -6.44
N LEU A 88 16.09 2.05 -5.29
CA LEU A 88 15.97 1.08 -4.19
C LEU A 88 14.53 0.99 -3.69
N ALA A 89 13.84 2.13 -3.53
CA ALA A 89 12.43 2.16 -3.18
C ALA A 89 11.58 1.40 -4.20
N LEU A 90 11.79 1.62 -5.50
CA LEU A 90 11.10 0.92 -6.57
C LEU A 90 11.38 -0.59 -6.54
N THR A 91 12.63 -1.00 -6.29
CA THR A 91 13.00 -2.42 -6.18
C THR A 91 12.25 -3.09 -5.03
N PHE A 92 12.23 -2.48 -3.84
CA PHE A 92 11.48 -3.02 -2.70
C PHE A 92 9.97 -3.02 -2.95
N ALA A 93 9.47 -2.05 -3.68
CA ALA A 93 8.07 -1.99 -4.09
C ALA A 93 7.71 -3.15 -5.03
N VAL A 94 8.54 -3.47 -6.02
CA VAL A 94 8.34 -4.62 -6.93
C VAL A 94 8.42 -5.94 -6.15
N LEU A 95 9.40 -6.09 -5.26
CA LEU A 95 9.53 -7.27 -4.40
C LEU A 95 8.29 -7.44 -3.51
N PHE A 96 7.79 -6.36 -2.92
CA PHE A 96 6.56 -6.39 -2.12
C PHE A 96 5.39 -6.93 -2.94
N VAL A 97 5.14 -6.38 -4.14
CA VAL A 97 4.02 -6.82 -5.00
C VAL A 97 4.19 -8.29 -5.41
N GLY A 98 5.40 -8.72 -5.76
CA GLY A 98 5.68 -10.11 -6.12
C GLY A 98 5.41 -11.09 -4.98
N ILE A 99 5.93 -10.79 -3.78
CA ILE A 99 5.71 -11.61 -2.57
C ILE A 99 4.22 -11.64 -2.20
N GLN A 100 3.56 -10.51 -2.32
CA GLN A 100 2.14 -10.36 -1.99
C GLN A 100 1.24 -11.13 -2.94
N SER A 101 1.54 -11.08 -4.25
CA SER A 101 0.83 -11.85 -5.27
C SER A 101 1.00 -13.36 -5.04
N TYR A 102 2.20 -13.81 -4.69
CA TYR A 102 2.45 -15.20 -4.33
C TYR A 102 1.68 -15.61 -3.05
N GLY A 103 1.68 -14.74 -2.03
CA GLY A 103 0.93 -14.97 -0.80
C GLY A 103 -0.57 -15.10 -1.04
N LEU A 104 -1.12 -14.23 -1.87
CA LEU A 104 -2.54 -14.26 -2.26
C LEU A 104 -2.87 -15.51 -3.09
N TRP A 105 -2.00 -15.86 -4.04
CA TRP A 105 -2.16 -17.07 -4.84
C TRP A 105 -2.13 -18.32 -3.97
N SER A 106 -1.18 -18.44 -3.04
CA SER A 106 -1.09 -19.58 -2.12
C SER A 106 -2.29 -19.66 -1.17
N PHE A 107 -2.85 -18.52 -0.77
CA PHE A 107 -4.05 -18.45 0.05
C PHE A 107 -5.27 -18.99 -0.70
N VAL A 108 -5.47 -18.59 -1.96
CA VAL A 108 -6.59 -19.04 -2.80
C VAL A 108 -6.51 -20.55 -3.10
N HIS A 109 -5.33 -21.08 -3.38
CA HIS A 109 -5.16 -22.50 -3.71
C HIS A 109 -5.12 -23.40 -2.46
N GLY A 110 -4.82 -22.87 -1.30
CA GLY A 110 -4.86 -23.60 -0.02
C GLY A 110 -6.27 -23.84 0.52
N THR A 111 -7.26 -23.09 0.01
CA THR A 111 -8.67 -23.21 0.40
C THR A 111 -9.43 -24.02 -0.66
N THR A 112 -9.22 -25.33 -0.69
CA THR A 112 -9.85 -26.23 -1.69
C THR A 112 -11.34 -26.53 -1.44
N ASP A 113 -11.92 -26.09 -0.33
CA ASP A 113 -13.33 -26.31 0.00
C ASP A 113 -14.21 -25.07 -0.25
N PHE A 114 -14.37 -24.68 -1.52
CA PHE A 114 -15.34 -23.65 -1.91
C PHE A 114 -16.83 -24.08 -1.74
N GLN A 115 -17.10 -25.28 -1.24
CA GLN A 115 -18.47 -25.82 -1.11
C GLN A 115 -19.07 -25.67 0.29
N ASN A 116 -18.34 -25.16 1.27
CA ASN A 116 -18.86 -24.98 2.63
C ASN A 116 -19.40 -23.56 2.86
N PRO A 117 -20.54 -23.40 3.57
CA PRO A 117 -21.13 -22.08 3.88
C PRO A 117 -20.25 -21.15 4.75
N GLN A 118 -19.08 -21.60 5.22
CA GLN A 118 -18.04 -20.77 5.84
C GLN A 118 -17.30 -19.84 4.85
N MET A 119 -17.70 -19.85 3.58
CA MET A 119 -17.15 -19.07 2.48
C MET A 119 -17.20 -17.55 2.69
N ASN A 120 -18.05 -17.05 3.58
CA ASN A 120 -18.22 -15.61 3.75
C ASN A 120 -16.97 -14.90 4.31
N THR A 121 -16.26 -15.48 5.28
CA THR A 121 -15.07 -14.87 5.88
C THR A 121 -13.87 -14.91 4.93
N HIS A 122 -13.64 -16.06 4.26
CA HIS A 122 -12.54 -16.20 3.29
C HIS A 122 -12.75 -15.31 2.06
N GLY A 123 -13.98 -15.24 1.53
CA GLY A 123 -14.33 -14.36 0.42
C GLY A 123 -14.16 -12.87 0.77
N PHE A 124 -14.47 -12.51 2.00
CA PHE A 124 -14.34 -11.16 2.49
C PHE A 124 -12.85 -10.76 2.62
N VAL A 125 -12.03 -11.63 3.23
CA VAL A 125 -10.57 -11.45 3.32
C VAL A 125 -9.95 -11.31 1.93
N PHE A 126 -10.33 -12.19 1.01
CA PHE A 126 -9.87 -12.14 -0.37
C PHE A 126 -10.25 -10.84 -1.06
N MET A 127 -11.49 -10.39 -0.94
CA MET A 127 -11.98 -9.15 -1.55
C MET A 127 -11.22 -7.92 -1.01
N PHE A 128 -10.99 -7.84 0.30
CA PHE A 128 -10.22 -6.74 0.90
C PHE A 128 -8.76 -6.73 0.43
N THR A 129 -8.14 -7.89 0.42
CA THR A 129 -6.74 -8.03 -0.02
C THR A 129 -6.61 -7.71 -1.51
N ALA A 130 -7.56 -8.15 -2.35
CA ALA A 130 -7.58 -7.85 -3.77
C ALA A 130 -7.78 -6.36 -4.04
N LEU A 131 -8.71 -5.71 -3.34
CA LEU A 131 -8.95 -4.27 -3.46
C LEU A 131 -7.70 -3.47 -3.05
N HIS A 132 -7.06 -3.87 -1.95
CA HIS A 132 -5.83 -3.26 -1.50
C HIS A 132 -4.67 -3.48 -2.49
N ALA A 133 -4.54 -4.68 -3.06
CA ALA A 133 -3.56 -4.98 -4.09
C ALA A 133 -3.76 -4.09 -5.34
N MET A 134 -4.99 -3.83 -5.75
CA MET A 134 -5.28 -2.91 -6.86
C MET A 134 -4.77 -1.48 -6.58
N HIS A 135 -4.96 -0.98 -5.36
CA HIS A 135 -4.41 0.34 -4.97
C HIS A 135 -2.88 0.35 -4.98
N PHE A 136 -2.24 -0.76 -4.61
CA PHE A 136 -0.79 -0.88 -4.69
C PHE A 136 -0.27 -0.87 -6.13
N VAL A 137 -0.98 -1.46 -7.09
CA VAL A 137 -0.63 -1.39 -8.51
C VAL A 137 -0.65 0.07 -8.99
N VAL A 138 -1.63 0.86 -8.57
CA VAL A 138 -1.68 2.30 -8.86
C VAL A 138 -0.49 3.03 -8.23
N ALA A 139 -0.20 2.78 -6.95
CA ALA A 139 0.95 3.39 -6.28
C ALA A 139 2.29 3.01 -6.94
N GLN A 140 2.42 1.77 -7.37
CA GLN A 140 3.57 1.26 -8.11
C GLN A 140 3.74 2.00 -9.45
N SER A 141 2.65 2.21 -10.18
CA SER A 141 2.65 2.95 -11.45
C SER A 141 3.08 4.41 -11.25
N VAL A 142 2.58 5.05 -10.19
CA VAL A 142 2.99 6.41 -9.82
C VAL A 142 4.48 6.46 -9.45
N LEU A 143 4.96 5.49 -8.65
CA LEU A 143 6.37 5.41 -8.26
C LEU A 143 7.28 5.16 -9.46
N LEU A 144 6.87 4.29 -10.38
CA LEU A 144 7.59 4.06 -11.64
C LEU A 144 7.66 5.33 -12.48
N TRP A 145 6.53 6.03 -12.64
CA TRP A 145 6.49 7.30 -13.36
C TRP A 145 7.43 8.34 -12.75
N VAL A 146 7.39 8.51 -11.43
CA VAL A 146 8.26 9.43 -10.70
C VAL A 146 9.74 9.04 -10.89
N THR A 147 10.04 7.74 -10.85
CA THR A 147 11.41 7.24 -11.06
C THR A 147 11.89 7.55 -12.47
N LEU A 148 11.10 7.27 -13.50
CA LEU A 148 11.45 7.59 -14.89
C LEU A 148 11.64 9.11 -15.09
N ALA A 149 10.76 9.93 -14.53
CA ALA A 149 10.87 11.38 -14.60
C ALA A 149 12.11 11.92 -13.87
N ALA A 150 12.55 11.26 -12.78
CA ALA A 150 13.79 11.60 -12.07
C ALA A 150 15.06 11.30 -12.90
N PHE A 151 15.03 10.26 -13.75
CA PHE A 151 16.12 9.98 -14.70
C PHE A 151 16.13 10.94 -15.88
N CYS A 152 14.99 11.55 -16.22
CA CYS A 152 14.87 12.59 -17.24
C CYS A 152 15.14 14.01 -16.70
N ASP A 153 15.75 14.16 -15.54
CA ASP A 153 16.08 15.44 -14.89
C ASP A 153 14.87 16.39 -14.71
N ARG A 154 13.67 15.82 -14.52
CA ARG A 154 12.44 16.62 -14.34
C ARG A 154 12.19 17.04 -12.90
N TYR A 155 12.96 16.54 -11.93
CA TYR A 155 12.83 16.89 -10.52
C TYR A 155 14.05 17.67 -10.03
N ASP A 156 13.75 18.82 -9.43
CA ASP A 156 14.70 19.71 -8.80
C ASP A 156 14.18 20.16 -7.43
N HIS A 157 14.98 20.91 -6.65
CA HIS A 157 14.58 21.44 -5.35
C HIS A 157 13.29 22.29 -5.40
N GLU A 158 12.99 22.90 -6.56
CA GLU A 158 11.74 23.64 -6.78
C GLU A 158 10.57 22.75 -7.22
N TYR A 159 10.84 21.61 -7.88
CA TYR A 159 9.85 20.72 -8.50
C TYR A 159 9.96 19.29 -8.00
N TYR A 160 9.63 19.04 -6.73
CA TYR A 160 9.65 17.70 -6.13
C TYR A 160 8.25 17.18 -5.71
N PHE A 161 7.19 17.86 -6.16
CA PHE A 161 5.82 17.50 -5.77
C PHE A 161 5.48 16.03 -6.08
N GLY A 162 5.87 15.51 -7.25
CA GLY A 162 5.62 14.12 -7.63
C GLY A 162 6.25 13.12 -6.66
N VAL A 163 7.47 13.39 -6.18
CA VAL A 163 8.16 12.57 -5.18
C VAL A 163 7.44 12.63 -3.84
N THR A 164 7.00 13.82 -3.43
CA THR A 164 6.22 14.02 -2.20
C THR A 164 4.91 13.26 -2.25
N PHE A 165 4.17 13.39 -3.36
CA PHE A 165 2.90 12.68 -3.56
C PHE A 165 3.08 11.16 -3.51
N ALA A 166 4.08 10.62 -4.24
CA ALA A 166 4.38 9.19 -4.24
C ALA A 166 4.71 8.69 -2.83
N THR A 167 5.51 9.45 -2.06
CA THR A 167 5.89 9.11 -0.69
C THR A 167 4.68 9.06 0.23
N TRP A 168 3.82 10.08 0.20
CA TRP A 168 2.62 10.13 1.04
C TRP A 168 1.62 9.04 0.69
N PHE A 169 1.40 8.81 -0.61
CA PHE A 169 0.50 7.78 -1.08
C PHE A 169 0.99 6.38 -0.67
N TRP A 170 2.30 6.12 -0.79
CA TRP A 170 2.92 4.89 -0.33
C TRP A 170 2.75 4.66 1.18
N HIS A 171 3.00 5.67 1.99
CA HIS A 171 2.82 5.58 3.43
C HIS A 171 1.37 5.33 3.83
N ALA A 172 0.41 6.00 3.19
CA ALA A 172 -1.01 5.79 3.43
C ALA A 172 -1.44 4.34 3.17
N LEU A 173 -0.99 3.77 2.03
CA LEU A 173 -1.26 2.37 1.69
C LEU A 173 -0.55 1.40 2.65
N GLY A 174 0.65 1.74 3.11
CA GLY A 174 1.37 0.96 4.11
C GLY A 174 0.64 0.90 5.44
N ILE A 175 0.09 2.02 5.90
CA ILE A 175 -0.73 2.08 7.13
C ILE A 175 -2.00 1.24 6.95
N ALA A 176 -2.70 1.37 5.81
CA ALA A 176 -3.87 0.57 5.50
C ALA A 176 -3.54 -0.94 5.49
N TRP A 177 -2.38 -1.33 4.94
CA TRP A 177 -1.91 -2.71 4.95
C TRP A 177 -1.71 -3.26 6.37
N ILE A 178 -1.02 -2.50 7.24
CA ILE A 178 -0.80 -2.88 8.63
C ILE A 178 -2.15 -3.02 9.37
N ALA A 179 -3.10 -2.11 9.13
CA ALA A 179 -4.44 -2.20 9.70
C ALA A 179 -5.17 -3.48 9.26
N ILE A 180 -5.09 -3.86 7.98
CA ILE A 180 -5.65 -5.10 7.44
C ILE A 180 -5.02 -6.32 8.14
N LEU A 181 -3.69 -6.35 8.28
CA LEU A 181 -3.01 -7.44 8.98
C LEU A 181 -3.40 -7.53 10.46
N CYS A 182 -3.58 -6.40 11.14
CA CYS A 182 -4.05 -6.36 12.53
C CYS A 182 -5.46 -6.97 12.65
N VAL A 183 -6.37 -6.59 11.75
CA VAL A 183 -7.74 -7.16 11.72
C VAL A 183 -7.68 -8.67 11.51
N PHE A 184 -6.86 -9.15 10.59
CA PHE A 184 -6.71 -10.59 10.35
C PHE A 184 -6.08 -11.33 11.54
N SER A 185 -5.12 -10.70 12.23
CA SER A 185 -4.50 -11.28 13.41
C SER A 185 -5.46 -11.38 14.61
N ILE A 186 -6.44 -10.47 14.71
CA ILE A 186 -7.46 -10.51 15.76
C ILE A 186 -8.55 -11.53 15.43
N ALA A 187 -8.83 -11.72 14.13
CA ALA A 187 -9.87 -12.66 13.66
C ALA A 187 -9.37 -14.12 13.55
N SER A 188 -8.06 -14.37 13.71
CA SER A 188 -7.45 -15.72 13.66
C SER A 188 -7.31 -16.30 15.07
#